data_33de17e5b0eff42c2d73204bc77ef92c
#
_entry.id   33de17e5b0eff42c2d73204bc77ef92c
#
_cell.length_a   1.000
_cell.length_b   1.000
_cell.length_c   1.000
_cell.angle_alpha   90.00
_cell.angle_beta   90.00
_cell.angle_gamma   90.00
#
_symmetry.space_group_name_H-M   'P 1'
#
loop_
_entity.id
_entity.type
_entity.pdbx_description
1 polymer ?
#
loop_
_entity_poly.entity_id
_entity_poly.type
_entity_poly.pdbx_seq_one_letter_code
_entity_poly.pdbx_strand_id
1 'polypeptide(L)'
;MGVTAAQMVYHPPMTTKPETQVRFPSIGILCVITALAIFSSGIAGADAIVVTKAMTASTVVEISIGESEIVVEMEIGSPDLLAFHNLLPDEMRSRMGLDAAPPGERLARFFREDFVIRADGGPPLPGRLTEIELRRRVRRDELTGGPLPAPEGEGEPVVFVVLSYAFKGRPDTLTFHPPTAGGEFPTATIGFITYHLGVPAMDFRYLGAESAIDLDWDDPWFSKFRNRNLWRQYDSPLNVFLYVEPFEVRVEIIARPRDVQKWTDVGVGGLKTIPVEIQEDVKKRVADFFADHLDFTIDGAPIAPVLDRVNFLERTLRTSTVINPPRELDAASATLGVIFLHPTTGYPQEAMVTWHHFVDGVDRIPAAATDEAGPLRFFLVPDDNVLWWRNFLKNPTMPTLVDVQAPPSSVLRGTVVVSWIALAVMGFFVLRNGVAAARGKGTWRRASAGFVAFLAVAGGSFAATHSAGIDDERAEEVVTSLLHNVYRAFDFREEEMIYDTLAHSVSGDLLTQTYLETRRGLELASQGGARAKVKEIEMMEVASETEGPGFRATCTWNVAAAVGHWGHIHQRRNRYTAELTVQPIDGVWKISALELIGEERL
;
A
#
# COMPACT_ATOMS: atom_id res chain seq x y z
N MET A 1 27.51 -64.09 -4.24
CA MET A 1 26.49 -64.97 -4.82
C MET A 1 25.38 -64.03 -5.23
N GLY A 2 25.23 -63.55 -6.44
CA GLY A 2 25.13 -64.17 -7.74
C GLY A 2 23.65 -64.46 -7.94
N VAL A 3 22.92 -63.87 -8.84
CA VAL A 3 22.69 -64.13 -10.27
C VAL A 3 21.60 -63.16 -10.76
N THR A 4 21.81 -62.21 -11.63
CA THR A 4 21.71 -62.16 -13.08
C THR A 4 20.33 -62.43 -13.74
N ALA A 5 19.84 -61.40 -14.43
CA ALA A 5 19.31 -61.33 -15.80
C ALA A 5 17.95 -61.94 -16.13
N ALA A 6 17.08 -61.24 -16.88
CA ALA A 6 17.05 -61.28 -18.33
C ALA A 6 15.99 -60.33 -18.92
N GLN A 7 16.37 -59.66 -19.96
CA GLN A 7 15.59 -58.94 -20.97
C GLN A 7 14.57 -59.85 -21.68
N MET A 8 13.44 -59.32 -22.12
CA MET A 8 12.79 -59.77 -23.35
C MET A 8 12.13 -58.57 -24.08
N VAL A 9 12.67 -58.36 -25.28
CA VAL A 9 12.22 -57.47 -26.35
C VAL A 9 11.10 -58.17 -27.12
N TYR A 10 10.07 -57.45 -27.50
CA TYR A 10 9.18 -57.88 -28.57
C TYR A 10 8.70 -56.69 -29.40
N HIS A 11 9.04 -56.66 -30.72
CA HIS A 11 8.50 -55.91 -31.84
C HIS A 11 7.96 -56.93 -32.85
N PRO A 12 7.25 -56.50 -33.96
CA PRO A 12 6.13 -55.60 -34.28
C PRO A 12 4.96 -56.37 -34.95
N PRO A 13 4.03 -55.84 -35.79
CA PRO A 13 4.28 -55.21 -37.08
C PRO A 13 3.40 -54.00 -37.47
N MET A 14 3.90 -53.24 -38.46
CA MET A 14 3.28 -52.14 -39.19
C MET A 14 2.04 -52.58 -40.00
N THR A 15 1.04 -51.67 -40.09
CA THR A 15 0.22 -51.51 -41.29
C THR A 15 -0.10 -50.03 -41.53
N THR A 16 -0.18 -49.69 -42.81
CA THR A 16 -0.13 -48.41 -43.48
C THR A 16 -1.48 -47.69 -43.56
N LYS A 17 -1.45 -46.37 -43.36
CA LYS A 17 -2.17 -45.17 -43.95
C LYS A 17 -3.62 -45.25 -44.42
N PRO A 18 -4.44 -44.13 -44.33
CA PRO A 18 -4.10 -42.86 -44.97
C PRO A 18 -4.35 -41.55 -44.14
N GLU A 19 -3.73 -40.48 -44.66
CA GLU A 19 -3.74 -39.11 -44.24
C GLU A 19 -5.13 -38.46 -44.18
N THR A 20 -5.41 -37.81 -43.06
CA THR A 20 -6.39 -36.71 -43.03
C THR A 20 -5.73 -35.55 -42.28
N GLN A 21 -5.43 -34.47 -43.01
CA GLN A 21 -4.91 -33.24 -42.47
C GLN A 21 -5.97 -32.59 -41.58
N VAL A 22 -5.74 -32.57 -40.26
CA VAL A 22 -6.42 -31.67 -39.35
C VAL A 22 -5.43 -30.57 -38.96
N ARG A 23 -5.69 -29.35 -39.44
CA ARG A 23 -4.98 -28.13 -39.02
C ARG A 23 -5.26 -27.89 -37.56
N PHE A 24 -4.24 -28.00 -36.73
CA PHE A 24 -4.25 -27.48 -35.36
C PHE A 24 -3.80 -26.01 -35.36
N PRO A 25 -4.56 -25.09 -34.78
CA PRO A 25 -4.08 -23.73 -34.53
C PRO A 25 -3.20 -23.71 -33.28
N SER A 26 -1.98 -23.23 -33.50
CA SER A 26 -1.10 -22.48 -32.57
C SER A 26 -1.11 -22.85 -31.08
N ILE A 27 -0.31 -23.83 -30.72
CA ILE A 27 0.14 -24.12 -29.33
C ILE A 27 1.14 -23.04 -28.83
N GLY A 28 1.60 -22.12 -29.68
CA GLY A 28 2.57 -21.07 -29.33
C GLY A 28 2.04 -19.95 -28.42
N ILE A 29 0.73 -19.70 -28.40
CA ILE A 29 0.15 -18.59 -27.61
C ILE A 29 -0.15 -19.02 -26.15
N LEU A 30 -0.43 -20.28 -25.89
CA LEU A 30 -0.74 -20.79 -24.57
C LEU A 30 0.50 -20.86 -23.65
N CYS A 31 1.70 -21.10 -24.22
CA CYS A 31 2.94 -21.13 -23.43
C CYS A 31 3.45 -19.75 -23.02
N VAL A 32 3.13 -18.68 -23.77
CA VAL A 32 3.53 -17.30 -23.42
C VAL A 32 2.64 -16.74 -22.31
N ILE A 33 1.34 -17.07 -22.31
CA ILE A 33 0.40 -16.64 -21.25
C ILE A 33 0.69 -17.36 -19.93
N THR A 34 1.09 -18.64 -19.97
CA THR A 34 1.45 -19.39 -18.75
C THR A 34 2.81 -18.97 -18.19
N ALA A 35 3.76 -18.51 -19.02
CA ALA A 35 5.03 -17.97 -18.56
C ALA A 35 4.90 -16.57 -17.95
N LEU A 36 3.99 -15.71 -18.44
CA LEU A 36 3.70 -14.41 -17.80
C LEU A 36 2.96 -14.54 -16.48
N ALA A 37 2.15 -15.58 -16.29
CA ALA A 37 1.44 -15.83 -15.04
C ALA A 37 2.34 -16.38 -13.90
N ILE A 38 3.52 -16.94 -14.24
CA ILE A 38 4.47 -17.47 -13.25
C ILE A 38 5.46 -16.39 -12.76
N PHE A 39 5.62 -15.28 -13.50
CA PHE A 39 6.49 -14.16 -13.10
C PHE A 39 5.79 -13.04 -12.32
N SER A 40 4.46 -13.14 -12.08
CA SER A 40 3.72 -12.24 -11.21
C SER A 40 3.62 -12.71 -9.76
N SER A 41 4.52 -13.58 -9.30
CA SER A 41 4.66 -13.95 -7.89
C SER A 41 5.20 -12.75 -7.13
N GLY A 42 4.35 -12.18 -6.29
CA GLY A 42 4.51 -10.96 -5.54
C GLY A 42 5.91 -10.71 -5.00
N ILE A 43 6.45 -9.58 -5.37
CA ILE A 43 7.61 -9.00 -4.72
C ILE A 43 7.15 -8.58 -3.34
N ALA A 44 7.53 -9.34 -2.33
CA ALA A 44 7.36 -8.95 -0.94
C ALA A 44 8.14 -7.66 -0.73
N GLY A 45 7.44 -6.58 -0.42
CA GLY A 45 8.03 -5.30 -0.05
C GLY A 45 9.05 -5.45 1.08
N ALA A 46 10.00 -4.54 1.15
CA ALA A 46 10.89 -4.42 2.30
C ALA A 46 10.06 -3.94 3.48
N ASP A 47 9.55 -4.87 4.26
CA ASP A 47 8.84 -4.59 5.49
C ASP A 47 9.82 -4.72 6.67
N ALA A 48 9.94 -3.70 7.53
CA ALA A 48 10.69 -3.81 8.77
C ALA A 48 9.97 -4.76 9.75
N ILE A 49 8.68 -4.98 9.56
CA ILE A 49 7.89 -5.99 10.24
C ILE A 49 7.57 -7.09 9.22
N VAL A 50 8.19 -8.24 9.40
CA VAL A 50 7.95 -9.38 8.52
C VAL A 50 6.53 -9.88 8.71
N VAL A 51 5.67 -9.65 7.71
CA VAL A 51 4.34 -10.25 7.68
C VAL A 51 4.50 -11.76 7.58
N THR A 52 4.09 -12.48 8.61
CA THR A 52 4.17 -13.94 8.67
C THR A 52 2.77 -14.56 8.72
N LYS A 53 2.68 -15.82 8.31
CA LYS A 53 1.41 -16.58 8.47
C LYS A 53 0.94 -16.66 9.92
N ALA A 54 1.81 -16.43 10.90
CA ALA A 54 1.45 -16.39 12.31
C ALA A 54 0.48 -15.23 12.64
N MET A 55 0.48 -14.14 11.86
CA MET A 55 -0.46 -13.02 12.01
C MET A 55 -1.91 -13.39 11.64
N THR A 56 -2.08 -14.48 10.89
CA THR A 56 -3.39 -15.04 10.50
C THR A 56 -3.71 -16.32 11.27
N ALA A 57 -3.03 -16.57 12.38
CA ALA A 57 -3.32 -17.70 13.27
C ALA A 57 -4.74 -17.60 13.84
N SER A 58 -5.33 -18.74 14.17
CA SER A 58 -6.65 -18.78 14.80
C SER A 58 -6.68 -17.97 16.10
N THR A 59 -5.65 -18.11 16.93
CA THR A 59 -5.45 -17.28 18.13
C THR A 59 -4.27 -16.34 17.94
N VAL A 60 -4.48 -15.04 18.21
CA VAL A 60 -3.47 -13.99 18.12
C VAL A 60 -3.21 -13.44 19.51
N VAL A 61 -1.93 -13.36 19.91
CA VAL A 61 -1.52 -12.96 21.26
C VAL A 61 -0.46 -11.84 21.21
N GLU A 62 -0.73 -10.75 21.89
CA GLU A 62 0.23 -9.66 22.14
C GLU A 62 0.63 -9.67 23.61
N ILE A 63 1.93 -9.80 23.89
CA ILE A 63 2.47 -9.89 25.24
C ILE A 63 3.30 -8.64 25.52
N SER A 64 2.88 -7.83 26.47
CA SER A 64 3.59 -6.61 26.90
C SER A 64 4.19 -6.81 28.29
N ILE A 65 5.52 -6.89 28.37
CA ILE A 65 6.28 -7.01 29.63
C ILE A 65 6.57 -5.60 30.12
N GLY A 66 5.90 -5.19 31.20
CA GLY A 66 6.11 -3.94 31.91
C GLY A 66 7.12 -4.08 33.07
N GLU A 67 7.23 -3.03 33.92
CA GLU A 67 8.16 -3.02 35.07
C GLU A 67 7.75 -3.98 36.21
N SER A 68 6.45 -4.32 36.34
CA SER A 68 5.92 -5.11 37.47
C SER A 68 4.80 -6.08 37.08
N GLU A 69 4.35 -6.01 35.83
CA GLU A 69 3.31 -6.91 35.32
C GLU A 69 3.51 -7.19 33.84
N ILE A 70 2.94 -8.32 33.40
CA ILE A 70 2.85 -8.71 32.00
C ILE A 70 1.36 -8.60 31.63
N VAL A 71 1.07 -7.79 30.61
CA VAL A 71 -0.26 -7.70 30.00
C VAL A 71 -0.28 -8.59 28.78
N VAL A 72 -1.29 -9.45 28.66
CA VAL A 72 -1.51 -10.33 27.52
C VAL A 72 -2.88 -10.03 26.92
N GLU A 73 -2.86 -9.50 25.70
CA GLU A 73 -4.06 -9.34 24.88
C GLU A 73 -4.18 -10.55 23.94
N MET A 74 -5.34 -11.21 23.95
CA MET A 74 -5.52 -12.43 23.19
C MET A 74 -6.85 -12.40 22.45
N GLU A 75 -6.81 -12.62 21.13
CA GLU A 75 -7.97 -12.85 20.27
C GLU A 75 -8.07 -14.35 19.96
N ILE A 76 -9.04 -15.03 20.58
CA ILE A 76 -9.23 -16.47 20.43
C ILE A 76 -10.24 -16.73 19.33
N GLY A 77 -9.81 -17.35 18.25
CA GLY A 77 -10.69 -17.76 17.16
C GLY A 77 -11.48 -19.05 17.46
N SER A 78 -12.56 -19.26 16.72
CA SER A 78 -13.47 -20.39 16.92
C SER A 78 -12.80 -21.77 16.98
N PRO A 79 -11.76 -22.08 16.16
CA PRO A 79 -11.09 -23.39 16.20
C PRO A 79 -10.38 -23.69 17.54
N ASP A 80 -9.91 -22.64 18.24
CA ASP A 80 -9.10 -22.78 19.44
C ASP A 80 -9.89 -22.61 20.75
N LEU A 81 -11.21 -22.35 20.69
CA LEU A 81 -12.06 -22.14 21.88
C LEU A 81 -11.98 -23.28 22.90
N LEU A 82 -11.81 -24.53 22.42
CA LEU A 82 -11.72 -25.67 23.30
C LEU A 82 -10.41 -25.66 24.12
N ALA A 83 -9.31 -25.20 23.53
CA ALA A 83 -8.02 -25.09 24.22
C ALA A 83 -8.05 -24.05 25.34
N PHE A 84 -8.90 -23.04 25.21
CA PHE A 84 -9.06 -21.95 26.18
C PHE A 84 -10.40 -21.98 26.92
N HIS A 85 -11.01 -23.15 27.01
CA HIS A 85 -12.37 -23.31 27.57
C HIS A 85 -12.52 -22.81 29.02
N ASN A 86 -11.42 -22.73 29.78
CA ASN A 86 -11.44 -22.22 31.14
C ASN A 86 -11.68 -20.70 31.25
N LEU A 87 -11.45 -19.94 30.15
CA LEU A 87 -11.78 -18.51 30.06
C LEU A 87 -13.22 -18.24 29.65
N LEU A 88 -13.86 -19.18 28.95
CA LEU A 88 -15.14 -18.93 28.27
C LEU A 88 -16.29 -18.70 29.28
N PRO A 89 -17.23 -17.78 28.99
CA PRO A 89 -18.46 -17.62 29.72
C PRO A 89 -19.29 -18.91 29.81
N ASP A 90 -20.13 -19.05 30.85
CA ASP A 90 -20.89 -20.25 31.10
C ASP A 90 -21.85 -20.62 29.96
N GLU A 91 -22.40 -19.61 29.27
CA GLU A 91 -23.29 -19.81 28.12
C GLU A 91 -22.56 -20.47 26.94
N MET A 92 -21.31 -20.05 26.67
CA MET A 92 -20.51 -20.64 25.61
C MET A 92 -20.08 -22.05 25.97
N ARG A 93 -19.65 -22.29 27.22
CA ARG A 93 -19.27 -23.61 27.73
C ARG A 93 -20.42 -24.60 27.64
N SER A 94 -21.63 -24.19 28.06
CA SER A 94 -22.82 -25.00 27.98
C SER A 94 -23.15 -25.43 26.53
N ARG A 95 -23.03 -24.51 25.58
CA ARG A 95 -23.20 -24.80 24.15
C ARG A 95 -22.16 -25.77 23.59
N MET A 96 -20.98 -25.81 24.18
CA MET A 96 -19.90 -26.76 23.84
C MET A 96 -20.01 -28.09 24.57
N GLY A 97 -21.04 -28.27 25.42
CA GLY A 97 -21.24 -29.50 26.20
C GLY A 97 -20.24 -29.68 27.34
N LEU A 98 -19.63 -28.62 27.82
CA LEU A 98 -18.66 -28.66 28.91
C LEU A 98 -19.33 -28.56 30.27
N ASP A 99 -18.84 -29.31 31.25
CA ASP A 99 -19.38 -29.33 32.62
C ASP A 99 -19.29 -27.95 33.28
N ALA A 100 -20.29 -27.63 34.09
CA ALA A 100 -20.30 -26.43 34.90
C ALA A 100 -19.21 -26.51 35.97
N ALA A 101 -18.44 -25.41 36.11
CA ALA A 101 -17.43 -25.27 37.17
C ALA A 101 -17.38 -23.82 37.62
N PRO A 102 -17.11 -23.54 38.91
CA PRO A 102 -17.02 -22.17 39.42
C PRO A 102 -16.01 -21.33 38.64
N PRO A 103 -16.33 -20.08 38.26
CA PRO A 103 -15.42 -19.22 37.47
C PRO A 103 -14.03 -19.06 38.11
N GLY A 104 -13.94 -18.92 39.45
CA GLY A 104 -12.66 -18.80 40.15
C GLY A 104 -11.79 -20.04 40.05
N GLU A 105 -12.38 -21.25 40.07
CA GLU A 105 -11.60 -22.50 39.89
C GLU A 105 -11.13 -22.67 38.45
N ARG A 106 -11.93 -22.28 37.48
CA ARG A 106 -11.58 -22.31 36.06
C ARG A 106 -10.43 -21.35 35.75
N LEU A 107 -10.51 -20.11 36.22
CA LEU A 107 -9.44 -19.12 36.05
C LEU A 107 -8.16 -19.57 36.75
N ALA A 108 -8.26 -20.13 37.97
CA ALA A 108 -7.10 -20.68 38.65
C ALA A 108 -6.46 -21.85 37.89
N ARG A 109 -7.25 -22.66 37.19
CA ARG A 109 -6.77 -23.72 36.32
C ARG A 109 -6.14 -23.15 35.06
N PHE A 110 -6.77 -22.19 34.40
CA PHE A 110 -6.24 -21.51 33.21
C PHE A 110 -4.81 -20.99 33.44
N PHE A 111 -4.59 -20.25 34.52
CA PHE A 111 -3.28 -19.69 34.84
C PHE A 111 -2.23 -20.73 35.27
N ARG A 112 -2.62 -21.94 35.57
CA ARG A 112 -1.70 -23.04 35.93
C ARG A 112 -1.47 -24.04 34.81
N GLU A 113 -2.39 -24.17 33.86
CA GLU A 113 -2.41 -25.28 32.90
C GLU A 113 -2.55 -24.86 31.45
N ASP A 114 -3.35 -23.79 31.13
CA ASP A 114 -3.70 -23.45 29.76
C ASP A 114 -2.72 -22.44 29.15
N PHE A 115 -2.49 -21.31 29.81
CA PHE A 115 -1.49 -20.32 29.36
C PHE A 115 -0.66 -19.87 30.55
N VAL A 116 0.51 -20.48 30.69
CA VAL A 116 1.31 -20.35 31.89
C VAL A 116 2.54 -19.48 31.63
N ILE A 117 2.75 -18.50 32.49
CA ILE A 117 3.97 -17.67 32.49
C ILE A 117 4.74 -17.94 33.78
N ARG A 118 6.07 -18.14 33.65
CA ARG A 118 6.97 -18.33 34.79
C ARG A 118 8.11 -17.32 34.73
N ALA A 119 8.55 -16.86 35.89
CA ALA A 119 9.73 -16.02 36.04
C ALA A 119 10.85 -16.84 36.67
N ASP A 120 12.05 -16.80 36.11
CA ASP A 120 13.30 -17.44 36.59
C ASP A 120 13.13 -18.91 36.95
N GLY A 121 12.34 -19.65 36.18
CA GLY A 121 12.06 -21.06 36.41
C GLY A 121 11.21 -21.33 37.67
N GLY A 122 10.67 -20.32 38.30
CA GLY A 122 9.82 -20.41 39.49
C GLY A 122 8.41 -20.96 39.22
N PRO A 123 7.51 -20.88 40.20
CA PRO A 123 6.12 -21.30 40.04
C PRO A 123 5.38 -20.41 39.00
N PRO A 124 4.24 -20.86 38.47
CA PRO A 124 3.37 -20.03 37.65
C PRO A 124 3.08 -18.67 38.28
N LEU A 125 3.23 -17.59 37.50
CA LEU A 125 2.88 -16.26 37.96
C LEU A 125 1.37 -16.17 38.24
N PRO A 126 0.97 -15.44 39.30
CA PRO A 126 -0.46 -15.22 39.57
C PRO A 126 -1.04 -14.34 38.47
N GLY A 127 -2.09 -14.86 37.82
CA GLY A 127 -2.76 -14.15 36.74
C GLY A 127 -4.17 -13.68 37.13
N ARG A 128 -4.65 -12.68 36.43
CA ARG A 128 -5.99 -12.12 36.54
C ARG A 128 -6.58 -11.84 35.16
N LEU A 129 -7.84 -12.21 34.96
CA LEU A 129 -8.63 -11.80 33.80
C LEU A 129 -9.16 -10.37 34.08
N THR A 130 -8.79 -9.41 33.25
CA THR A 130 -9.21 -8.00 33.39
C THR A 130 -10.35 -7.66 32.44
N GLU A 131 -10.39 -8.27 31.27
CA GLU A 131 -11.42 -8.03 30.27
C GLU A 131 -11.75 -9.32 29.50
N ILE A 132 -13.01 -9.48 29.13
CA ILE A 132 -13.47 -10.50 28.19
C ILE A 132 -14.63 -9.95 27.37
N GLU A 133 -14.51 -10.05 26.05
CA GLU A 133 -15.50 -9.53 25.10
C GLU A 133 -15.65 -10.49 23.92
N LEU A 134 -16.89 -10.67 23.44
CA LEU A 134 -17.15 -11.32 22.16
C LEU A 134 -17.22 -10.22 21.09
N ARG A 135 -16.24 -10.20 20.21
CA ARG A 135 -16.17 -9.19 19.13
C ARG A 135 -15.82 -9.84 17.79
N ARG A 136 -15.90 -9.05 16.73
CA ARG A 136 -15.33 -9.43 15.44
C ARG A 136 -13.88 -8.98 15.37
N ARG A 137 -13.03 -9.84 14.79
CA ARG A 137 -11.64 -9.47 14.53
C ARG A 137 -11.60 -8.27 13.59
N VAL A 138 -11.04 -7.16 14.04
CA VAL A 138 -10.99 -5.91 13.30
C VAL A 138 -9.77 -5.95 12.36
N ARG A 139 -10.04 -5.83 11.04
CA ARG A 139 -8.98 -5.56 10.07
C ARG A 139 -8.50 -4.13 10.28
N ARG A 140 -7.19 -3.94 10.27
CA ARG A 140 -6.61 -2.59 10.40
C ARG A 140 -5.92 -2.20 9.10
N ASP A 141 -5.98 -0.92 8.79
CA ASP A 141 -5.22 -0.32 7.70
C ASP A 141 -3.73 -0.43 8.00
N GLU A 142 -2.96 -0.98 7.05
CA GLU A 142 -1.53 -1.22 7.25
C GLU A 142 -0.71 0.07 7.33
N LEU A 143 -1.23 1.18 6.79
CA LEU A 143 -0.55 2.47 6.78
C LEU A 143 -0.89 3.32 8.02
N THR A 144 -2.18 3.41 8.36
CA THR A 144 -2.66 4.29 9.42
C THR A 144 -2.86 3.58 10.76
N GLY A 145 -2.86 2.24 10.77
CA GLY A 145 -3.21 1.43 11.93
C GLY A 145 -4.68 1.53 12.36
N GLY A 146 -5.46 2.40 11.68
CA GLY A 146 -6.86 2.60 11.96
C GLY A 146 -7.73 1.39 11.59
N PRO A 147 -8.89 1.21 12.25
CA PRO A 147 -9.81 0.14 11.88
C PRO A 147 -10.33 0.38 10.46
N LEU A 148 -10.30 -0.66 9.63
CA LEU A 148 -10.93 -0.64 8.32
C LEU A 148 -12.42 -0.89 8.48
N PRO A 149 -13.29 -0.11 7.80
CA PRO A 149 -14.70 -0.43 7.73
C PRO A 149 -14.87 -1.83 7.11
N ALA A 150 -15.47 -2.73 7.86
CA ALA A 150 -15.87 -4.02 7.33
C ALA A 150 -17.35 -3.93 6.94
N PRO A 151 -17.76 -4.53 5.82
CA PRO A 151 -19.17 -4.72 5.52
C PRO A 151 -19.90 -5.37 6.70
N GLU A 152 -21.17 -5.00 6.93
CA GLU A 152 -21.95 -5.60 8.00
C GLU A 152 -21.99 -7.12 7.84
N GLY A 153 -21.53 -7.83 8.87
CA GLY A 153 -21.50 -9.30 8.88
C GLY A 153 -20.15 -9.92 8.48
N GLU A 154 -19.21 -9.18 7.92
CA GLU A 154 -17.84 -9.65 7.66
C GLU A 154 -16.94 -9.53 8.90
N GLY A 155 -15.95 -10.41 8.98
CA GLY A 155 -15.00 -10.54 10.08
C GLY A 155 -15.25 -11.79 10.92
N GLU A 156 -14.17 -12.49 11.25
CA GLU A 156 -14.20 -13.68 12.07
C GLU A 156 -14.62 -13.33 13.50
N PRO A 157 -15.63 -14.02 14.10
CA PRO A 157 -15.96 -13.84 15.50
C PRO A 157 -14.82 -14.38 16.38
N VAL A 158 -14.36 -13.59 17.33
CA VAL A 158 -13.31 -13.96 18.29
C VAL A 158 -13.74 -13.63 19.71
N VAL A 159 -13.20 -14.39 20.66
CA VAL A 159 -13.26 -14.03 22.07
C VAL A 159 -11.99 -13.24 22.39
N PHE A 160 -12.15 -11.95 22.65
CA PHE A 160 -11.06 -11.09 23.09
C PHE A 160 -10.94 -11.13 24.61
N VAL A 161 -9.72 -11.28 25.10
CA VAL A 161 -9.44 -11.26 26.53
C VAL A 161 -8.18 -10.44 26.82
N VAL A 162 -8.19 -9.77 27.96
CA VAL A 162 -7.00 -9.12 28.53
C VAL A 162 -6.66 -9.79 29.85
N LEU A 163 -5.44 -10.27 29.96
CA LEU A 163 -4.91 -10.95 31.12
C LEU A 163 -3.75 -10.14 31.69
N SER A 164 -3.63 -10.09 33.00
CA SER A 164 -2.50 -9.46 33.71
C SER A 164 -1.83 -10.49 34.62
N TYR A 165 -0.49 -10.60 34.54
CA TYR A 165 0.32 -11.46 35.38
C TYR A 165 1.29 -10.59 36.17
N ALA A 166 1.10 -10.51 37.49
CA ALA A 166 1.97 -9.72 38.36
C ALA A 166 3.24 -10.48 38.71
N PHE A 167 4.37 -9.77 38.70
CA PHE A 167 5.65 -10.30 39.17
C PHE A 167 6.35 -9.28 40.10
N LYS A 168 7.39 -9.72 40.80
CA LYS A 168 8.19 -8.88 41.68
C LYS A 168 9.63 -8.82 41.23
N GLY A 169 10.22 -7.63 41.35
CA GLY A 169 11.61 -7.42 40.96
C GLY A 169 11.78 -7.32 39.43
N ARG A 170 12.98 -7.64 38.98
CA ARG A 170 13.35 -7.70 37.57
C ARG A 170 13.81 -9.11 37.26
N PRO A 171 12.93 -10.01 36.79
CA PRO A 171 13.34 -11.36 36.43
C PRO A 171 14.34 -11.34 35.27
N ASP A 172 15.32 -12.22 35.29
CA ASP A 172 16.27 -12.39 34.20
C ASP A 172 15.62 -13.13 33.02
N THR A 173 14.65 -14.02 33.30
CA THR A 173 14.02 -14.86 32.28
C THR A 173 12.53 -14.98 32.50
N LEU A 174 11.75 -14.88 31.42
CA LEU A 174 10.34 -15.29 31.40
C LEU A 174 10.15 -16.47 30.47
N THR A 175 9.27 -17.41 30.87
CA THR A 175 8.94 -18.58 30.07
C THR A 175 7.44 -18.61 29.82
N PHE A 176 7.05 -18.76 28.56
CA PHE A 176 5.68 -18.84 28.09
C PHE A 176 5.34 -20.27 27.69
N HIS A 177 4.27 -20.84 28.26
CA HIS A 177 3.81 -22.18 27.98
C HIS A 177 2.42 -22.11 27.31
N PRO A 178 2.27 -22.56 26.06
CA PRO A 178 0.98 -22.68 25.40
C PRO A 178 0.15 -23.84 25.98
N PRO A 179 -1.17 -23.89 25.75
CA PRO A 179 -2.02 -24.99 26.19
C PRO A 179 -1.66 -26.28 25.46
N THR A 180 -1.36 -27.36 26.22
CA THR A 180 -1.00 -28.67 25.66
C THR A 180 -1.98 -29.77 26.06
N ALA A 181 -2.96 -29.49 26.96
CA ALA A 181 -3.88 -30.47 27.54
C ALA A 181 -3.18 -31.73 28.07
N GLY A 182 -1.95 -31.57 28.59
CA GLY A 182 -1.11 -32.69 29.07
C GLY A 182 -0.38 -33.47 27.99
N GLY A 183 -0.46 -33.04 26.73
CA GLY A 183 0.30 -33.60 25.61
C GLY A 183 1.64 -32.90 25.38
N GLU A 184 2.34 -33.32 24.34
CA GLU A 184 3.66 -32.77 23.94
C GLU A 184 3.50 -31.51 23.05
N PHE A 185 2.38 -31.41 22.32
CA PHE A 185 2.13 -30.35 21.35
C PHE A 185 1.03 -29.40 21.80
N PRO A 186 1.09 -28.09 21.43
CA PRO A 186 0.01 -27.16 21.68
C PRO A 186 -1.30 -27.62 21.06
N THR A 187 -2.40 -27.40 21.78
CA THR A 187 -3.77 -27.68 21.33
C THR A 187 -4.42 -26.49 20.63
N ALA A 188 -3.74 -25.36 20.54
CA ALA A 188 -4.17 -24.15 19.87
C ALA A 188 -3.10 -23.68 18.87
N THR A 189 -3.55 -23.00 17.81
CA THR A 189 -2.66 -22.36 16.84
C THR A 189 -2.46 -20.88 17.22
N ILE A 190 -1.39 -20.63 17.96
CA ILE A 190 -1.13 -19.30 18.54
C ILE A 190 -0.06 -18.57 17.73
N GLY A 191 -0.46 -17.46 17.12
CA GLY A 191 0.49 -16.46 16.62
C GLY A 191 0.74 -15.41 17.71
N PHE A 192 1.99 -15.08 18.01
CA PHE A 192 2.29 -14.15 19.09
C PHE A 192 3.43 -13.20 18.78
N ILE A 193 3.44 -12.09 19.51
CA ILE A 193 4.53 -11.13 19.61
C ILE A 193 4.74 -10.76 21.08
N THR A 194 5.96 -10.37 21.41
CA THR A 194 6.33 -9.95 22.76
C THR A 194 7.05 -8.61 22.72
N TYR A 195 6.64 -7.70 23.56
CA TYR A 195 7.28 -6.42 23.81
C TYR A 195 7.88 -6.42 25.23
N HIS A 196 9.08 -5.86 25.36
CA HIS A 196 9.69 -5.56 26.66
C HIS A 196 9.83 -4.03 26.80
N LEU A 197 9.13 -3.44 27.75
CA LEU A 197 9.07 -1.98 27.95
C LEU A 197 8.77 -1.23 26.62
N GLY A 198 7.81 -1.74 25.85
CA GLY A 198 7.41 -1.16 24.57
C GLY A 198 8.31 -1.50 23.37
N VAL A 199 9.46 -2.14 23.58
CA VAL A 199 10.36 -2.57 22.51
C VAL A 199 9.98 -3.98 22.06
N PRO A 200 9.71 -4.23 20.76
CA PRO A 200 9.44 -5.57 20.26
C PRO A 200 10.69 -6.45 20.40
N ALA A 201 10.58 -7.54 21.15
CA ALA A 201 11.66 -8.49 21.35
C ALA A 201 11.80 -9.53 20.21
N MET A 202 10.78 -9.63 19.35
CA MET A 202 10.71 -10.60 18.25
C MET A 202 9.79 -10.07 17.13
N ASP A 203 9.88 -10.69 15.96
CA ASP A 203 8.83 -10.57 14.93
C ASP A 203 7.68 -11.52 15.27
N PHE A 204 6.54 -11.34 14.57
CA PHE A 204 5.39 -12.19 14.79
C PHE A 204 5.66 -13.64 14.37
N ARG A 205 5.53 -14.59 15.31
CA ARG A 205 5.82 -16.02 15.12
C ARG A 205 4.77 -16.90 15.79
N TYR A 206 4.84 -18.21 15.54
CA TYR A 206 4.01 -19.18 16.24
C TYR A 206 4.61 -19.55 17.60
N LEU A 207 3.75 -19.59 18.63
CA LEU A 207 4.06 -20.17 19.93
C LEU A 207 3.81 -21.70 19.86
N GLY A 208 4.71 -22.42 19.22
CA GLY A 208 4.58 -23.84 18.96
C GLY A 208 5.12 -24.77 20.07
N ALA A 209 5.74 -24.21 21.11
CA ALA A 209 6.28 -24.91 22.25
C ALA A 209 6.56 -23.93 23.39
N GLU A 210 6.91 -24.45 24.57
CA GLU A 210 7.50 -23.63 25.63
C GLU A 210 8.62 -22.76 25.09
N SER A 211 8.57 -21.46 25.41
CA SER A 211 9.49 -20.47 24.87
C SER A 211 9.97 -19.52 25.95
N ALA A 212 11.30 -19.48 26.14
CA ALA A 212 11.96 -18.62 27.13
C ALA A 212 12.58 -17.39 26.46
N ILE A 213 12.39 -16.22 27.08
CA ILE A 213 13.03 -14.96 26.73
C ILE A 213 13.94 -14.51 27.87
N ASP A 214 15.19 -14.17 27.55
CA ASP A 214 16.11 -13.49 28.45
C ASP A 214 15.89 -11.98 28.34
N LEU A 215 15.71 -11.31 29.47
CA LEU A 215 15.33 -9.89 29.57
C LEU A 215 16.56 -9.03 29.87
N ASP A 216 16.77 -8.03 29.04
CA ASP A 216 17.72 -6.95 29.32
C ASP A 216 16.93 -5.73 29.81
N TRP A 217 17.04 -5.43 31.09
CA TRP A 217 16.34 -4.32 31.73
C TRP A 217 17.05 -2.98 31.58
N ASP A 218 18.31 -2.97 31.18
CA ASP A 218 19.07 -1.77 30.91
C ASP A 218 18.85 -1.29 29.49
N ASP A 219 18.73 -2.21 28.53
CA ASP A 219 18.31 -1.93 27.16
C ASP A 219 17.37 -3.02 26.64
N PRO A 220 16.06 -2.82 26.72
CA PRO A 220 15.05 -3.78 26.29
C PRO A 220 15.19 -4.23 24.83
N TRP A 221 15.90 -3.48 24.01
CA TRP A 221 16.21 -3.86 22.64
C TRP A 221 17.00 -5.17 22.56
N PHE A 222 17.83 -5.46 23.54
CA PHE A 222 18.64 -6.68 23.58
C PHE A 222 17.96 -7.86 24.29
N SER A 223 16.72 -7.68 24.78
CA SER A 223 15.92 -8.82 25.25
C SER A 223 15.67 -9.80 24.11
N LYS A 224 15.91 -11.11 24.34
CA LYS A 224 16.00 -12.07 23.26
C LYS A 224 15.49 -13.45 23.66
N PHE A 225 14.69 -14.05 22.79
CA PHE A 225 14.29 -15.44 22.96
C PHE A 225 15.49 -16.40 22.83
N ARG A 226 15.54 -17.43 23.65
CA ARG A 226 16.56 -18.49 23.55
C ARG A 226 16.42 -19.30 22.26
N ASN A 227 15.19 -19.48 21.79
CA ASN A 227 14.90 -20.11 20.50
C ASN A 227 15.20 -19.13 19.35
N ARG A 228 16.20 -19.47 18.53
CA ARG A 228 16.63 -18.64 17.39
C ARG A 228 15.54 -18.40 16.35
N ASN A 229 14.57 -19.33 16.21
CA ASN A 229 13.45 -19.16 15.28
C ASN A 229 12.49 -18.03 15.68
N LEU A 230 12.58 -17.56 16.93
CA LEU A 230 11.81 -16.44 17.46
C LEU A 230 12.59 -15.12 17.41
N TRP A 231 13.82 -15.08 16.92
CA TRP A 231 14.59 -13.86 16.83
C TRP A 231 13.99 -12.93 15.77
N ARG A 232 14.15 -11.63 15.99
CA ARG A 232 13.85 -10.60 14.99
C ARG A 232 14.71 -10.82 13.74
N GLN A 233 14.14 -10.54 12.59
CA GLN A 233 14.89 -10.56 11.34
C GLN A 233 15.97 -9.46 11.33
N TYR A 234 15.68 -8.32 11.97
CA TYR A 234 16.58 -7.18 12.06
C TYR A 234 16.94 -6.90 13.52
N ASP A 235 18.17 -7.19 13.90
CA ASP A 235 18.65 -7.02 15.27
C ASP A 235 19.06 -5.57 15.59
N SER A 236 19.21 -4.70 14.59
CA SER A 236 19.63 -3.31 14.77
C SER A 236 18.46 -2.37 15.08
N PRO A 237 18.58 -1.49 16.08
CA PRO A 237 17.64 -0.40 16.32
C PRO A 237 17.79 0.74 15.31
N LEU A 238 18.85 0.73 14.52
CA LEU A 238 19.19 1.70 13.50
C LEU A 238 18.95 1.08 12.12
N ASN A 239 18.28 1.83 11.23
CA ASN A 239 18.03 1.42 9.85
C ASN A 239 18.26 2.62 8.92
N VAL A 240 18.76 2.36 7.70
CA VAL A 240 19.02 3.38 6.70
C VAL A 240 18.39 2.97 5.38
N PHE A 241 17.60 3.85 4.78
CA PHE A 241 16.92 3.61 3.52
C PHE A 241 17.25 4.70 2.52
N LEU A 242 17.50 4.32 1.28
CA LEU A 242 17.74 5.19 0.16
C LEU A 242 16.62 4.96 -0.87
N TYR A 243 15.81 5.97 -1.14
CA TYR A 243 14.79 5.94 -2.17
C TYR A 243 15.23 6.78 -3.35
N VAL A 244 15.20 6.18 -4.53
CA VAL A 244 15.58 6.87 -5.78
C VAL A 244 14.38 6.89 -6.70
N GLU A 245 13.90 8.08 -6.95
CA GLU A 245 12.71 8.37 -7.73
C GLU A 245 13.02 9.39 -8.83
N PRO A 246 12.17 9.55 -9.87
CA PRO A 246 12.48 10.42 -11.00
C PRO A 246 12.78 11.88 -10.63
N PHE A 247 12.12 12.39 -9.58
CA PHE A 247 12.23 13.81 -9.19
C PHE A 247 12.80 14.02 -7.80
N GLU A 248 13.22 12.96 -7.13
CA GLU A 248 13.87 13.07 -5.82
C GLU A 248 14.74 11.86 -5.48
N VAL A 249 15.77 12.11 -4.70
CA VAL A 249 16.48 11.09 -3.95
C VAL A 249 16.27 11.39 -2.47
N ARG A 250 15.87 10.37 -1.71
CA ARG A 250 15.49 10.51 -0.30
C ARG A 250 16.26 9.53 0.56
N VAL A 251 16.84 10.03 1.66
CA VAL A 251 17.48 9.22 2.68
C VAL A 251 16.60 9.22 3.93
N GLU A 252 16.18 8.05 4.37
CA GLU A 252 15.40 7.87 5.61
C GLU A 252 16.25 7.13 6.63
N ILE A 253 16.31 7.66 7.85
CA ILE A 253 17.06 7.07 8.96
C ILE A 253 16.08 6.81 10.10
N ILE A 254 16.04 5.58 10.59
CA ILE A 254 15.35 5.24 11.82
C ILE A 254 16.40 5.02 12.90
N ALA A 255 16.30 5.77 14.00
CA ALA A 255 17.25 5.69 15.10
C ALA A 255 16.57 5.93 16.45
N ARG A 256 17.14 5.40 17.53
CA ARG A 256 16.70 5.74 18.89
C ARG A 256 17.51 6.95 19.41
N PRO A 257 16.87 7.96 20.03
CA PRO A 257 17.60 9.10 20.62
C PRO A 257 18.68 8.65 21.62
N ARG A 258 18.44 7.58 22.38
CA ARG A 258 19.42 7.04 23.34
C ARG A 258 20.71 6.51 22.69
N ASP A 259 20.64 6.04 21.43
CA ASP A 259 21.83 5.61 20.70
C ASP A 259 22.59 6.80 20.14
N VAL A 260 21.86 7.78 19.58
CA VAL A 260 22.46 9.04 19.11
C VAL A 260 23.11 9.82 20.25
N GLN A 261 22.53 9.76 21.47
CA GLN A 261 23.11 10.35 22.69
C GLN A 261 24.54 9.84 23.00
N LYS A 262 24.89 8.66 22.54
CA LYS A 262 26.26 8.12 22.70
C LYS A 262 27.28 8.80 21.77
N TRP A 263 26.82 9.37 20.65
CA TRP A 263 27.66 10.04 19.66
C TRP A 263 27.68 11.55 19.84
N THR A 264 26.57 12.13 20.31
CA THR A 264 26.43 13.57 20.58
C THR A 264 25.34 13.81 21.62
N ASP A 265 25.42 14.95 22.33
CA ASP A 265 24.39 15.30 23.31
C ASP A 265 23.09 15.75 22.65
N VAL A 266 22.10 14.88 22.62
CA VAL A 266 20.75 15.19 22.13
C VAL A 266 19.75 15.48 23.26
N GLY A 267 20.21 15.57 24.51
CA GLY A 267 19.40 16.00 25.64
C GLY A 267 18.58 14.88 26.30
N VAL A 268 18.87 13.61 26.02
CA VAL A 268 18.15 12.47 26.64
C VAL A 268 19.01 11.68 27.64
N GLY A 269 20.24 12.14 27.93
CA GLY A 269 21.17 11.46 28.81
C GLY A 269 20.61 11.29 30.23
N GLY A 270 20.51 10.03 30.69
CA GLY A 270 20.02 9.68 32.04
C GLY A 270 18.51 9.84 32.26
N LEU A 271 17.75 10.20 31.22
CA LEU A 271 16.29 10.29 31.34
C LEU A 271 15.66 8.89 31.24
N LYS A 272 14.62 8.63 32.04
CA LYS A 272 13.76 7.46 31.90
C LYS A 272 12.67 7.70 30.86
N THR A 273 12.16 8.94 30.79
CA THR A 273 11.14 9.36 29.85
C THR A 273 11.57 10.63 29.12
N ILE A 274 11.03 10.87 27.93
CA ILE A 274 11.24 12.07 27.12
C ILE A 274 9.95 12.90 27.22
N PRO A 275 9.91 13.93 28.08
CA PRO A 275 8.75 14.80 28.21
C PRO A 275 8.45 15.56 26.92
N VAL A 276 7.18 15.94 26.71
CA VAL A 276 6.74 16.62 25.49
C VAL A 276 7.52 17.91 25.23
N GLU A 277 7.87 18.63 26.30
CA GLU A 277 8.52 19.94 26.26
C GLU A 277 9.90 19.93 25.61
N ILE A 278 10.61 18.80 25.68
CA ILE A 278 11.95 18.68 25.09
C ILE A 278 11.96 17.95 23.74
N GLN A 279 10.83 17.38 23.31
CA GLN A 279 10.80 16.53 22.11
C GLN A 279 11.23 17.26 20.83
N GLU A 280 10.83 18.52 20.67
CA GLU A 280 11.23 19.31 19.50
C GLU A 280 12.75 19.61 19.49
N ASP A 281 13.34 19.86 20.66
CA ASP A 281 14.79 20.08 20.77
C ASP A 281 15.56 18.78 20.51
N VAL A 282 15.08 17.64 21.02
CA VAL A 282 15.64 16.31 20.71
C VAL A 282 15.58 16.01 19.22
N LYS A 283 14.43 16.22 18.57
CA LYS A 283 14.27 16.05 17.12
C LYS A 283 15.29 16.87 16.35
N LYS A 284 15.38 18.16 16.69
CA LYS A 284 16.30 19.08 16.02
C LYS A 284 17.75 18.62 16.16
N ARG A 285 18.21 18.31 17.37
CA ARG A 285 19.60 17.89 17.62
C ARG A 285 19.95 16.58 16.91
N VAL A 286 19.01 15.62 16.87
CA VAL A 286 19.21 14.36 16.13
C VAL A 286 19.28 14.61 14.63
N ALA A 287 18.41 15.46 14.09
CA ALA A 287 18.42 15.82 12.66
C ALA A 287 19.69 16.57 12.28
N ASP A 288 20.11 17.56 13.08
CA ASP A 288 21.35 18.32 12.86
C ASP A 288 22.57 17.37 12.88
N PHE A 289 22.63 16.45 13.86
CA PHE A 289 23.70 15.45 13.91
C PHE A 289 23.81 14.64 12.63
N PHE A 290 22.71 14.09 12.14
CA PHE A 290 22.74 13.31 10.90
C PHE A 290 23.01 14.19 9.67
N ALA A 291 22.52 15.44 9.61
CA ALA A 291 22.83 16.35 8.54
C ALA A 291 24.35 16.65 8.43
N ASP A 292 25.02 16.80 9.58
CA ASP A 292 26.45 17.09 9.63
C ASP A 292 27.36 15.86 9.37
N HIS A 293 26.80 14.64 9.51
CA HIS A 293 27.59 13.40 9.45
C HIS A 293 27.14 12.42 8.36
N LEU A 294 26.21 12.81 7.49
CA LEU A 294 25.73 11.98 6.40
C LEU A 294 26.55 12.27 5.12
N ASP A 295 27.47 11.36 4.79
CA ASP A 295 28.17 11.40 3.51
C ASP A 295 27.22 10.90 2.40
N PHE A 296 26.64 11.86 1.66
CA PHE A 296 25.67 11.58 0.62
C PHE A 296 26.16 12.10 -0.73
N THR A 297 26.14 11.25 -1.76
CA THR A 297 26.54 11.61 -3.12
C THR A 297 25.51 11.19 -4.14
N ILE A 298 25.34 12.02 -5.17
CA ILE A 298 24.53 11.73 -6.37
C ILE A 298 25.41 11.99 -7.58
N ASP A 299 25.53 11.01 -8.48
CA ASP A 299 26.38 11.06 -9.68
C ASP A 299 27.83 11.50 -9.39
N GLY A 300 28.36 11.04 -8.24
CA GLY A 300 29.70 11.35 -7.76
C GLY A 300 29.85 12.75 -7.16
N ALA A 301 28.83 13.59 -7.17
CA ALA A 301 28.86 14.90 -6.53
C ALA A 301 28.37 14.80 -5.06
N PRO A 302 29.10 15.41 -4.10
CA PRO A 302 28.62 15.47 -2.72
C PRO A 302 27.38 16.34 -2.61
N ILE A 303 26.36 15.86 -1.89
CA ILE A 303 25.08 16.53 -1.70
C ILE A 303 24.94 16.91 -0.22
N ALA A 304 24.67 18.18 0.05
CA ALA A 304 24.30 18.62 1.39
C ALA A 304 22.90 18.09 1.72
N PRO A 305 22.74 17.32 2.83
CA PRO A 305 21.44 16.82 3.23
C PRO A 305 20.48 17.97 3.56
N VAL A 306 19.29 17.97 2.98
CA VAL A 306 18.23 18.92 3.29
C VAL A 306 17.17 18.19 4.10
N LEU A 307 16.95 18.61 5.33
CA LEU A 307 15.96 18.02 6.22
C LEU A 307 14.55 18.25 5.66
N ASP A 308 13.85 17.19 5.34
CA ASP A 308 12.44 17.23 4.99
C ASP A 308 11.57 17.16 6.26
N ARG A 309 11.83 16.19 7.13
CA ARG A 309 11.11 16.03 8.40
C ARG A 309 11.84 15.15 9.41
N VAL A 310 11.45 15.31 10.68
CA VAL A 310 11.84 14.44 11.78
C VAL A 310 10.67 14.23 12.72
N ASN A 311 10.34 12.97 13.02
CA ASN A 311 9.19 12.63 13.85
C ASN A 311 9.48 11.47 14.79
N PHE A 312 8.89 11.51 15.99
CA PHE A 312 8.79 10.32 16.82
C PHE A 312 7.80 9.33 16.22
N LEU A 313 8.20 8.06 16.20
CA LEU A 313 7.44 6.97 15.58
C LEU A 313 6.94 6.00 16.64
N GLU A 314 5.68 5.64 16.54
CA GLU A 314 5.11 4.48 17.20
C GLU A 314 5.18 3.29 16.25
N ARG A 315 6.01 2.33 16.61
CA ARG A 315 6.18 1.10 15.83
C ARG A 315 5.38 -0.01 16.47
N THR A 316 4.33 -0.43 15.81
CA THR A 316 3.51 -1.57 16.20
C THR A 316 3.76 -2.76 15.26
N LEU A 317 3.11 -3.88 15.52
CA LEU A 317 3.08 -5.06 14.64
C LEU A 317 2.76 -4.78 13.18
N ARG A 318 1.96 -3.76 12.93
CA ARG A 318 1.33 -3.54 11.63
C ARG A 318 1.67 -2.19 11.03
N THR A 319 2.20 -1.27 11.84
CA THR A 319 2.36 0.13 11.42
C THR A 319 3.57 0.79 12.07
N SER A 320 4.15 1.74 11.33
CA SER A 320 5.07 2.74 11.89
C SER A 320 4.41 4.10 11.69
N THR A 321 3.71 4.58 12.69
CA THR A 321 2.94 5.82 12.62
C THR A 321 3.64 6.95 13.36
N VAL A 322 3.47 8.18 12.89
CA VAL A 322 3.94 9.36 13.61
C VAL A 322 3.10 9.53 14.87
N ILE A 323 3.75 9.76 16.01
CA ILE A 323 3.09 10.02 17.27
C ILE A 323 2.48 11.43 17.23
N ASN A 324 1.17 11.50 17.06
CA ASN A 324 0.40 12.74 17.02
C ASN A 324 -0.97 12.54 17.68
N PRO A 325 -1.36 13.30 18.74
CA PRO A 325 -0.60 14.39 19.35
C PRO A 325 0.64 13.92 20.12
N PRO A 326 1.63 14.80 20.36
CA PRO A 326 2.80 14.48 21.19
C PRO A 326 2.39 14.02 22.59
N ARG A 327 3.08 13.02 23.10
CA ARG A 327 2.91 12.47 24.46
C ARG A 327 4.27 12.18 25.07
N GLU A 328 4.34 12.01 26.38
CA GLU A 328 5.54 11.53 27.04
C GLU A 328 5.93 10.14 26.53
N LEU A 329 7.20 9.93 26.23
CA LEU A 329 7.74 8.70 25.65
C LEU A 329 8.74 8.05 26.59
N ASP A 330 8.74 6.73 26.63
CA ASP A 330 9.80 5.98 27.30
C ASP A 330 11.12 6.14 26.54
N ALA A 331 12.20 6.53 27.23
CA ALA A 331 13.48 6.80 26.59
C ALA A 331 14.17 5.54 26.03
N ALA A 332 13.83 4.35 26.56
CA ALA A 332 14.39 3.08 26.08
C ALA A 332 13.77 2.64 24.76
N SER A 333 12.49 2.91 24.54
CA SER A 333 11.73 2.49 23.37
C SER A 333 11.54 3.58 22.32
N ALA A 334 11.70 4.87 22.69
CA ALA A 334 11.51 5.98 21.77
C ALA A 334 12.33 5.82 20.48
N THR A 335 11.66 6.00 19.36
CA THR A 335 12.26 5.87 18.02
C THR A 335 11.96 7.14 17.23
N LEU A 336 12.98 7.67 16.54
CA LEU A 336 12.86 8.78 15.60
C LEU A 336 13.02 8.28 14.18
N GLY A 337 12.23 8.85 13.27
CA GLY A 337 12.45 8.80 11.84
C GLY A 337 12.90 10.16 11.35
N VAL A 338 14.03 10.21 10.64
CA VAL A 338 14.60 11.42 10.03
C VAL A 338 14.63 11.23 8.53
N ILE A 339 14.14 12.19 7.78
CA ILE A 339 14.10 12.16 6.31
C ILE A 339 14.86 13.36 5.76
N PHE A 340 15.84 13.07 4.91
CA PHE A 340 16.52 14.04 4.07
C PHE A 340 16.11 13.85 2.62
N LEU A 341 15.98 14.96 1.90
CA LEU A 341 15.52 14.98 0.53
C LEU A 341 16.48 15.78 -0.35
N HIS A 342 16.69 15.30 -1.58
CA HIS A 342 17.33 16.05 -2.65
C HIS A 342 16.47 15.98 -3.92
N PRO A 343 15.98 17.13 -4.46
CA PRO A 343 15.24 17.15 -5.71
C PRO A 343 16.14 16.83 -6.89
N THR A 344 15.61 16.09 -7.87
CA THR A 344 16.31 15.73 -9.12
C THR A 344 15.44 16.06 -10.32
N THR A 345 16.05 16.17 -11.50
CA THR A 345 15.33 16.43 -12.77
C THR A 345 15.07 15.15 -13.58
N GLY A 346 15.44 14.01 -13.03
CA GLY A 346 15.31 12.68 -13.62
C GLY A 346 16.04 11.67 -12.75
N TYR A 347 15.99 10.39 -13.12
CA TYR A 347 16.77 9.37 -12.42
C TYR A 347 18.26 9.67 -12.51
N PRO A 348 19.01 9.73 -11.38
CA PRO A 348 20.46 9.79 -11.41
C PRO A 348 21.06 8.50 -11.99
N GLN A 349 22.37 8.49 -12.26
CA GLN A 349 23.09 7.26 -12.62
C GLN A 349 23.50 6.46 -11.40
N GLU A 350 23.84 7.15 -10.31
CA GLU A 350 24.12 6.52 -9.01
C GLU A 350 23.74 7.44 -7.84
N ALA A 351 23.44 6.85 -6.71
CA ALA A 351 23.27 7.52 -5.43
C ALA A 351 23.92 6.68 -4.34
N MET A 352 24.68 7.30 -3.44
CA MET A 352 25.39 6.59 -2.40
C MET A 352 25.30 7.33 -1.06
N VAL A 353 25.17 6.54 0.01
CA VAL A 353 25.24 6.98 1.40
C VAL A 353 26.35 6.21 2.10
N THR A 354 27.40 6.89 2.57
CA THR A 354 28.44 6.28 3.39
C THR A 354 28.10 6.45 4.87
N TRP A 355 28.04 5.37 5.60
CA TRP A 355 27.59 5.35 6.98
C TRP A 355 28.76 5.15 7.95
N HIS A 356 28.92 6.03 8.94
CA HIS A 356 30.07 6.01 9.86
C HIS A 356 29.70 5.67 11.33
N HIS A 357 28.41 5.62 11.65
CA HIS A 357 27.95 5.50 13.02
C HIS A 357 27.31 4.13 13.31
N PHE A 358 27.95 3.33 14.13
CA PHE A 358 27.49 1.99 14.51
C PHE A 358 27.11 1.96 15.98
N VAL A 359 26.05 1.22 16.30
CA VAL A 359 25.55 1.04 17.66
C VAL A 359 26.33 -0.09 18.32
N ASP A 360 26.79 0.10 19.56
CA ASP A 360 27.49 -0.91 20.33
C ASP A 360 26.64 -2.18 20.47
N GLY A 361 27.25 -3.34 20.26
CA GLY A 361 26.56 -4.64 20.33
C GLY A 361 25.72 -4.98 19.11
N VAL A 362 25.79 -4.18 18.03
CA VAL A 362 25.12 -4.43 16.76
C VAL A 362 26.14 -4.64 15.66
N ASP A 363 26.22 -5.88 15.15
CA ASP A 363 27.23 -6.25 14.15
C ASP A 363 26.94 -5.67 12.77
N ARG A 364 25.69 -5.34 12.48
CA ARG A 364 25.24 -4.89 11.15
C ARG A 364 23.99 -4.03 11.22
N ILE A 365 23.90 -3.06 10.33
CA ILE A 365 22.74 -2.17 10.19
C ILE A 365 21.95 -2.59 8.94
N PRO A 366 20.68 -2.94 9.05
CA PRO A 366 19.83 -3.19 7.90
C PRO A 366 19.66 -1.92 7.08
N ALA A 367 19.82 -2.04 5.77
CA ALA A 367 19.64 -0.94 4.83
C ALA A 367 18.95 -1.43 3.55
N ALA A 368 18.35 -0.54 2.81
CA ALA A 368 17.81 -0.84 1.50
C ALA A 368 17.89 0.36 0.58
N ALA A 369 18.26 0.11 -0.68
CA ALA A 369 18.07 1.06 -1.77
C ALA A 369 16.82 0.65 -2.56
N THR A 370 15.92 1.58 -2.80
CA THR A 370 14.60 1.32 -3.38
C THR A 370 14.36 2.22 -4.58
N ASP A 371 13.96 1.64 -5.69
CA ASP A 371 13.48 2.32 -6.89
C ASP A 371 12.13 1.74 -7.35
N GLU A 372 11.70 2.02 -8.58
CA GLU A 372 10.44 1.49 -9.11
C GLU A 372 10.42 -0.05 -9.27
N ALA A 373 11.58 -0.69 -9.39
CA ALA A 373 11.69 -2.14 -9.48
C ALA A 373 11.59 -2.82 -8.10
N GLY A 374 11.71 -2.05 -7.03
CA GLY A 374 11.58 -2.51 -5.65
C GLY A 374 12.85 -2.38 -4.82
N PRO A 375 12.85 -2.89 -3.58
CA PRO A 375 13.96 -2.73 -2.67
C PRO A 375 15.12 -3.69 -2.96
N LEU A 376 16.33 -3.16 -3.02
CA LEU A 376 17.57 -3.90 -2.96
C LEU A 376 18.10 -3.83 -1.52
N ARG A 377 18.19 -4.97 -0.85
CA ARG A 377 18.56 -5.06 0.57
C ARG A 377 20.07 -5.07 0.76
N PHE A 378 20.52 -4.35 1.80
CA PHE A 378 21.90 -4.26 2.24
C PHE A 378 22.03 -4.52 3.74
N PHE A 379 23.24 -4.85 4.17
CA PHE A 379 23.66 -4.77 5.56
C PHE A 379 24.93 -3.95 5.61
N LEU A 380 24.89 -2.81 6.30
CA LEU A 380 26.06 -1.99 6.51
C LEU A 380 26.85 -2.54 7.72
N VAL A 381 28.13 -2.73 7.54
CA VAL A 381 29.10 -3.11 8.56
C VAL A 381 30.29 -2.15 8.53
N PRO A 382 31.12 -2.04 9.57
CA PRO A 382 32.22 -1.06 9.58
C PRO A 382 33.17 -1.14 8.38
N ASP A 383 33.41 -2.36 7.85
CA ASP A 383 34.30 -2.59 6.71
C ASP A 383 33.60 -2.50 5.33
N ASP A 384 32.24 -2.49 5.31
CA ASP A 384 31.39 -2.35 4.12
C ASP A 384 30.18 -1.47 4.48
N ASN A 385 30.44 -0.19 4.56
CA ASN A 385 29.53 0.82 5.13
C ASN A 385 28.85 1.71 4.09
N VAL A 386 28.83 1.31 2.80
CA VAL A 386 28.25 2.10 1.72
C VAL A 386 26.92 1.50 1.28
N LEU A 387 25.84 2.24 1.48
CA LEU A 387 24.55 1.98 0.84
C LEU A 387 24.58 2.66 -0.53
N TRP A 388 24.50 1.89 -1.58
CA TRP A 388 24.57 2.40 -2.94
C TRP A 388 23.38 1.97 -3.79
N TRP A 389 23.05 2.79 -4.76
CA TRP A 389 22.11 2.49 -5.82
C TRP A 389 22.74 2.91 -7.16
N ARG A 390 22.54 2.09 -8.20
CA ARG A 390 22.91 2.38 -9.58
C ARG A 390 21.73 2.17 -10.48
N ASN A 391 21.62 3.01 -11.50
CA ASN A 391 20.54 2.94 -12.47
C ASN A 391 20.71 1.73 -13.38
N PHE A 392 20.07 0.63 -13.02
CA PHE A 392 19.94 -0.58 -13.84
C PHE A 392 18.55 -0.70 -14.49
N LEU A 393 17.71 0.33 -14.38
CA LEU A 393 16.39 0.36 -14.95
C LEU A 393 16.49 0.36 -16.47
N LYS A 394 15.87 -0.63 -17.13
CA LYS A 394 15.90 -0.75 -18.59
C LYS A 394 14.98 0.24 -19.28
N ASN A 395 13.80 0.44 -18.71
CA ASN A 395 12.76 1.35 -19.21
C ASN A 395 12.15 2.10 -18.01
N PRO A 396 12.87 3.05 -17.43
CA PRO A 396 12.36 3.76 -16.26
C PRO A 396 11.10 4.54 -16.61
N THR A 397 10.12 4.46 -15.73
CA THR A 397 8.87 5.21 -15.87
C THR A 397 9.12 6.67 -15.50
N MET A 398 9.20 7.53 -16.52
CA MET A 398 9.25 8.98 -16.29
C MET A 398 7.82 9.51 -16.25
N PRO A 399 7.41 10.18 -15.17
CA PRO A 399 6.12 10.84 -15.11
C PRO A 399 6.06 11.95 -16.16
N THR A 400 5.27 11.73 -17.21
CA THR A 400 5.07 12.69 -18.29
C THR A 400 3.63 13.13 -18.36
N LEU A 401 3.40 14.39 -18.72
CA LEU A 401 2.07 14.91 -19.00
C LEU A 401 1.72 14.65 -20.46
N VAL A 402 0.44 14.41 -20.73
CA VAL A 402 -0.09 14.16 -22.06
C VAL A 402 -0.97 15.33 -22.48
N ASP A 403 -0.64 15.96 -23.61
CA ASP A 403 -1.51 16.97 -24.22
C ASP A 403 -2.69 16.32 -24.93
N VAL A 404 -3.89 16.52 -24.39
CA VAL A 404 -5.12 15.94 -24.95
C VAL A 404 -5.78 16.99 -25.83
N GLN A 405 -5.43 16.96 -27.12
CA GLN A 405 -5.91 17.95 -28.11
C GLN A 405 -7.41 17.83 -28.35
N ALA A 406 -8.10 18.95 -28.26
CA ALA A 406 -9.49 19.07 -28.64
C ALA A 406 -9.62 19.41 -30.15
N PRO A 407 -10.64 18.90 -30.83
CA PRO A 407 -10.86 19.27 -32.23
C PRO A 407 -11.12 20.78 -32.36
N PRO A 408 -10.51 21.46 -33.34
CA PRO A 408 -10.65 22.90 -33.47
C PRO A 408 -12.12 23.28 -33.66
N SER A 409 -12.63 24.13 -32.78
CA SER A 409 -14.03 24.61 -32.77
C SER A 409 -14.48 25.27 -34.09
N SER A 410 -13.53 25.76 -34.87
CA SER A 410 -13.76 26.33 -36.21
C SER A 410 -14.16 25.29 -37.26
N VAL A 411 -13.66 24.07 -37.16
CA VAL A 411 -13.98 22.98 -38.12
C VAL A 411 -15.42 22.49 -37.93
N LEU A 412 -15.87 22.30 -36.68
CA LEU A 412 -17.27 21.94 -36.39
C LEU A 412 -18.24 23.04 -36.81
N ARG A 413 -17.97 24.33 -36.51
CA ARG A 413 -18.81 25.46 -36.96
C ARG A 413 -18.79 25.61 -38.46
N GLY A 414 -17.63 25.42 -39.09
CA GLY A 414 -17.49 25.53 -40.54
C GLY A 414 -18.31 24.48 -41.29
N THR A 415 -18.26 23.22 -40.87
CA THR A 415 -19.01 22.11 -41.49
C THR A 415 -20.51 22.27 -41.32
N VAL A 416 -20.99 22.70 -40.16
CA VAL A 416 -22.40 22.97 -39.91
C VAL A 416 -22.88 24.14 -40.79
N VAL A 417 -22.17 25.28 -40.85
CA VAL A 417 -22.50 26.41 -41.68
C VAL A 417 -22.52 26.05 -43.16
N VAL A 418 -21.53 25.31 -43.66
CA VAL A 418 -21.48 24.86 -45.07
C VAL A 418 -22.65 23.92 -45.35
N SER A 419 -23.03 23.03 -44.44
CA SER A 419 -24.19 22.16 -44.59
C SER A 419 -25.51 22.92 -44.69
N TRP A 420 -25.70 23.92 -43.83
CA TRP A 420 -26.91 24.80 -43.90
C TRP A 420 -26.98 25.62 -45.19
N ILE A 421 -25.84 26.14 -45.67
CA ILE A 421 -25.78 26.87 -46.96
C ILE A 421 -26.09 25.91 -48.09
N ALA A 422 -25.54 24.73 -48.12
CA ALA A 422 -25.80 23.70 -49.14
C ALA A 422 -27.29 23.31 -49.15
N LEU A 423 -27.92 23.12 -48.01
CA LEU A 423 -29.33 22.82 -47.86
C LEU A 423 -30.20 23.99 -48.33
N ALA A 424 -29.88 25.26 -48.01
CA ALA A 424 -30.61 26.42 -48.49
C ALA A 424 -30.54 26.56 -50.02
N VAL A 425 -29.34 26.39 -50.61
CA VAL A 425 -29.14 26.44 -52.07
C VAL A 425 -29.92 25.33 -52.76
N MET A 426 -29.86 24.12 -52.23
CA MET A 426 -30.54 22.97 -52.80
C MET A 426 -32.06 23.08 -52.68
N GLY A 427 -32.57 23.53 -51.54
CA GLY A 427 -33.97 23.84 -51.32
C GLY A 427 -34.51 24.91 -52.30
N PHE A 428 -33.73 25.96 -52.57
CA PHE A 428 -34.07 26.96 -53.60
C PHE A 428 -34.18 26.34 -54.99
N PHE A 429 -33.24 25.45 -55.40
CA PHE A 429 -33.32 24.77 -56.70
C PHE A 429 -34.50 23.81 -56.81
N VAL A 430 -34.84 23.08 -55.73
CA VAL A 430 -36.01 22.20 -55.67
C VAL A 430 -37.31 23.00 -55.85
N LEU A 431 -37.42 24.10 -55.10
CA LEU A 431 -38.59 25.01 -55.19
C LEU A 431 -38.73 25.58 -56.60
N ARG A 432 -37.64 26.12 -57.16
CA ARG A 432 -37.61 26.69 -58.50
C ARG A 432 -38.04 25.67 -59.59
N ASN A 433 -37.50 24.46 -59.54
CA ASN A 433 -37.83 23.39 -60.49
C ASN A 433 -39.26 22.88 -60.29
N GLY A 434 -39.75 22.78 -59.05
CA GLY A 434 -41.14 22.43 -58.74
C GLY A 434 -42.15 23.46 -59.30
N VAL A 435 -41.88 24.74 -59.08
CA VAL A 435 -42.72 25.86 -59.64
C VAL A 435 -42.66 25.87 -61.15
N ALA A 436 -41.52 25.63 -61.77
CA ALA A 436 -41.40 25.53 -63.24
C ALA A 436 -42.17 24.35 -63.80
N ALA A 437 -42.13 23.19 -63.14
CA ALA A 437 -42.90 21.99 -63.52
C ALA A 437 -44.41 22.21 -63.38
N ALA A 438 -44.84 22.83 -62.31
CA ALA A 438 -46.24 23.18 -62.07
C ALA A 438 -46.79 24.18 -63.10
N ARG A 439 -45.92 25.05 -63.66
CA ARG A 439 -46.28 26.02 -64.74
C ARG A 439 -46.12 25.45 -66.17
N GLY A 440 -45.92 24.16 -66.31
CA GLY A 440 -45.75 23.47 -67.61
C GLY A 440 -44.43 23.79 -68.35
N LYS A 441 -43.51 24.53 -67.70
CA LYS A 441 -42.20 24.92 -68.25
C LYS A 441 -41.03 24.03 -67.83
N GLY A 442 -41.30 22.92 -67.13
CA GLY A 442 -40.31 21.99 -66.63
C GLY A 442 -40.81 20.56 -66.60
N THR A 443 -39.88 19.59 -66.38
CA THR A 443 -40.24 18.17 -66.26
C THR A 443 -40.29 17.78 -64.79
N TRP A 444 -41.36 17.10 -64.38
CA TRP A 444 -41.48 16.56 -62.99
C TRP A 444 -40.31 15.66 -62.57
N ARG A 445 -39.68 14.98 -63.58
CA ARG A 445 -38.49 14.16 -63.35
C ARG A 445 -37.30 14.97 -62.80
N ARG A 446 -37.12 16.25 -63.20
CA ARG A 446 -36.05 17.12 -62.68
C ARG A 446 -36.40 17.65 -61.27
N ALA A 447 -37.68 17.90 -61.03
CA ALA A 447 -38.13 18.31 -59.70
C ALA A 447 -38.00 17.16 -58.67
N SER A 448 -38.41 15.93 -59.05
CA SER A 448 -38.29 14.78 -58.16
C SER A 448 -36.83 14.34 -57.94
N ALA A 449 -35.96 14.42 -58.95
CA ALA A 449 -34.54 14.16 -58.77
C ALA A 449 -33.86 15.17 -57.82
N GLY A 450 -34.23 16.45 -57.98
CA GLY A 450 -33.75 17.50 -57.05
C GLY A 450 -34.23 17.31 -55.63
N PHE A 451 -35.48 16.85 -55.45
CA PHE A 451 -36.02 16.56 -54.12
C PHE A 451 -35.34 15.35 -53.44
N VAL A 452 -35.08 14.28 -54.21
CA VAL A 452 -34.32 13.11 -53.69
C VAL A 452 -32.91 13.51 -53.30
N ALA A 453 -32.23 14.32 -54.14
CA ALA A 453 -30.89 14.82 -53.79
C ALA A 453 -30.92 15.73 -52.55
N PHE A 454 -31.95 16.57 -52.37
CA PHE A 454 -32.14 17.38 -51.15
C PHE A 454 -32.31 16.50 -49.91
N LEU A 455 -33.15 15.46 -49.98
CA LEU A 455 -33.34 14.51 -48.88
C LEU A 455 -32.05 13.73 -48.55
N ALA A 456 -31.28 13.35 -49.55
CA ALA A 456 -30.00 12.64 -49.35
C ALA A 456 -28.97 13.54 -48.66
N VAL A 457 -28.86 14.81 -49.09
CA VAL A 457 -27.95 15.80 -48.44
C VAL A 457 -28.46 16.18 -47.06
N ALA A 458 -29.77 16.39 -46.87
CA ALA A 458 -30.34 16.67 -45.56
C ALA A 458 -30.15 15.50 -44.60
N GLY A 459 -30.40 14.26 -45.06
CA GLY A 459 -30.14 13.04 -44.28
C GLY A 459 -28.66 12.86 -43.94
N GLY A 460 -27.77 13.09 -44.90
CA GLY A 460 -26.33 13.05 -44.70
C GLY A 460 -25.81 14.13 -43.74
N SER A 461 -26.35 15.37 -43.85
CA SER A 461 -25.99 16.43 -42.92
C SER A 461 -26.54 16.18 -41.50
N PHE A 462 -27.77 15.64 -41.40
CA PHE A 462 -28.33 15.21 -40.14
C PHE A 462 -27.55 14.07 -39.50
N ALA A 463 -27.18 13.05 -40.28
CA ALA A 463 -26.32 11.96 -39.80
C ALA A 463 -24.94 12.49 -39.36
N ALA A 464 -24.32 13.39 -40.14
CA ALA A 464 -23.02 13.98 -39.80
C ALA A 464 -23.06 14.85 -38.54
N THR A 465 -24.19 15.56 -38.27
CA THR A 465 -24.34 16.36 -37.04
C THR A 465 -24.61 15.47 -35.82
N HIS A 466 -25.22 14.28 -36.00
CA HIS A 466 -25.45 13.32 -34.92
C HIS A 466 -24.24 12.38 -34.69
N SER A 467 -23.42 12.18 -35.71
CA SER A 467 -22.14 11.43 -35.56
C SER A 467 -20.96 12.33 -35.20
N ALA A 468 -21.16 13.64 -35.01
CA ALA A 468 -20.12 14.55 -34.52
C ALA A 468 -20.00 14.55 -32.98
N GLY A 469 -20.75 13.71 -32.27
CA GLY A 469 -20.57 13.44 -30.85
C GLY A 469 -19.31 12.61 -30.64
N ILE A 470 -18.73 12.73 -29.46
CA ILE A 470 -17.66 11.84 -29.02
C ILE A 470 -18.29 10.45 -28.74
N ASP A 471 -17.69 9.39 -29.25
CA ASP A 471 -18.08 8.03 -28.89
C ASP A 471 -17.40 7.57 -27.59
N ASP A 472 -17.89 6.51 -26.99
CA ASP A 472 -17.41 6.03 -25.71
C ASP A 472 -15.92 5.65 -25.75
N GLU A 473 -15.43 5.09 -26.86
CA GLU A 473 -14.01 4.72 -27.03
C GLU A 473 -13.10 5.96 -27.01
N ARG A 474 -13.52 7.02 -27.72
CA ARG A 474 -12.78 8.29 -27.73
C ARG A 474 -12.90 9.04 -26.40
N ALA A 475 -14.04 8.97 -25.76
CA ALA A 475 -14.26 9.54 -24.42
C ALA A 475 -13.37 8.83 -23.39
N GLU A 476 -13.24 7.50 -23.47
CA GLU A 476 -12.35 6.70 -22.62
C GLU A 476 -10.89 7.13 -22.79
N GLU A 477 -10.39 7.26 -24.02
CA GLU A 477 -9.02 7.73 -24.29
C GLU A 477 -8.76 9.11 -23.69
N VAL A 478 -9.70 10.06 -23.90
CA VAL A 478 -9.60 11.42 -23.40
C VAL A 478 -9.61 11.44 -21.86
N VAL A 479 -10.59 10.79 -21.23
CA VAL A 479 -10.74 10.76 -19.77
C VAL A 479 -9.54 10.08 -19.12
N THR A 480 -9.09 8.95 -19.67
CA THR A 480 -7.89 8.22 -19.15
C THR A 480 -6.66 9.12 -19.18
N SER A 481 -6.44 9.85 -20.27
CA SER A 481 -5.30 10.76 -20.41
C SER A 481 -5.40 11.95 -19.44
N LEU A 482 -6.59 12.52 -19.26
CA LEU A 482 -6.82 13.63 -18.32
C LEU A 482 -6.64 13.19 -16.86
N LEU A 483 -7.17 12.03 -16.48
CA LEU A 483 -6.97 11.45 -15.15
C LEU A 483 -5.51 11.11 -14.91
N HIS A 484 -4.80 10.56 -15.91
CA HIS A 484 -3.37 10.32 -15.82
C HIS A 484 -2.63 11.60 -15.41
N ASN A 485 -2.89 12.72 -16.08
CA ASN A 485 -2.26 14.00 -15.73
C ASN A 485 -2.63 14.49 -14.32
N VAL A 486 -3.89 14.34 -13.92
CA VAL A 486 -4.34 14.72 -12.56
C VAL A 486 -3.54 13.95 -11.50
N TYR A 487 -3.38 12.66 -11.69
CA TYR A 487 -2.63 11.84 -10.72
C TYR A 487 -1.12 12.10 -10.74
N ARG A 488 -0.55 12.64 -11.83
CA ARG A 488 0.86 13.08 -11.89
C ARG A 488 1.15 14.25 -10.93
N ALA A 489 0.13 15.02 -10.51
CA ALA A 489 0.31 16.07 -9.51
C ALA A 489 0.88 15.54 -8.17
N PHE A 490 0.63 14.26 -7.83
CA PHE A 490 1.18 13.62 -6.63
C PHE A 490 2.67 13.28 -6.75
N ASP A 491 3.27 13.38 -7.93
CA ASP A 491 4.71 13.14 -8.11
C ASP A 491 5.55 14.36 -7.70
N PHE A 492 4.92 15.54 -7.56
CA PHE A 492 5.59 16.79 -7.22
C PHE A 492 5.38 17.18 -5.75
N ARG A 493 6.26 18.03 -5.22
CA ARG A 493 6.18 18.60 -3.87
C ARG A 493 5.94 20.10 -3.86
N GLU A 494 6.48 20.80 -4.86
CA GLU A 494 6.36 22.24 -4.97
C GLU A 494 4.92 22.60 -5.35
N GLU A 495 4.33 23.53 -4.60
CA GLU A 495 2.93 23.94 -4.79
C GLU A 495 2.67 24.45 -6.21
N GLU A 496 3.62 25.19 -6.79
CA GLU A 496 3.54 25.69 -8.16
C GLU A 496 3.49 24.53 -9.18
N MET A 497 4.36 23.54 -9.01
CA MET A 497 4.38 22.36 -9.89
C MET A 497 3.11 21.52 -9.78
N ILE A 498 2.56 21.36 -8.58
CA ILE A 498 1.29 20.66 -8.35
C ILE A 498 0.15 21.40 -9.08
N TYR A 499 0.08 22.72 -8.89
CA TYR A 499 -0.96 23.54 -9.51
C TYR A 499 -0.87 23.51 -11.04
N ASP A 500 0.32 23.71 -11.60
CA ASP A 500 0.56 23.72 -13.05
C ASP A 500 0.23 22.35 -13.67
N THR A 501 0.61 21.27 -13.00
CA THR A 501 0.28 19.91 -13.43
C THR A 501 -1.23 19.68 -13.47
N LEU A 502 -1.95 20.09 -12.43
CA LEU A 502 -3.42 20.01 -12.41
C LEU A 502 -4.05 20.90 -13.47
N ALA A 503 -3.56 22.13 -13.67
CA ALA A 503 -4.05 23.09 -14.66
C ALA A 503 -3.91 22.58 -16.10
N HIS A 504 -3.07 21.59 -16.34
CA HIS A 504 -2.93 20.92 -17.63
C HIS A 504 -4.22 20.20 -18.06
N SER A 505 -4.93 19.58 -17.10
CA SER A 505 -6.11 18.74 -17.35
C SER A 505 -7.38 19.17 -16.64
N VAL A 506 -7.31 20.11 -15.71
CA VAL A 506 -8.45 20.60 -14.93
C VAL A 506 -8.61 22.11 -15.13
N SER A 507 -9.82 22.62 -15.02
CA SER A 507 -10.11 24.05 -15.23
C SER A 507 -11.17 24.59 -14.27
N GLY A 508 -11.25 25.92 -14.20
CA GLY A 508 -12.28 26.64 -13.44
C GLY A 508 -12.19 26.40 -11.93
N ASP A 509 -13.33 26.39 -11.26
CA ASP A 509 -13.42 26.22 -9.80
C ASP A 509 -12.95 24.82 -9.37
N LEU A 510 -13.12 23.81 -10.23
CA LEU A 510 -12.63 22.44 -9.98
C LEU A 510 -11.11 22.40 -9.82
N LEU A 511 -10.36 23.19 -10.58
CA LEU A 511 -8.90 23.26 -10.45
C LEU A 511 -8.50 23.71 -9.03
N THR A 512 -9.13 24.77 -8.54
CA THR A 512 -8.87 25.28 -7.18
C THR A 512 -9.24 24.23 -6.12
N GLN A 513 -10.40 23.60 -6.27
CA GLN A 513 -10.85 22.56 -5.33
C GLN A 513 -9.90 21.36 -5.33
N THR A 514 -9.58 20.83 -6.50
CA THR A 514 -8.68 19.66 -6.65
C THR A 514 -7.29 19.99 -6.10
N TYR A 515 -6.76 21.20 -6.35
CA TYR A 515 -5.50 21.64 -5.79
C TYR A 515 -5.52 21.65 -4.26
N LEU A 516 -6.55 22.25 -3.65
CA LEU A 516 -6.68 22.30 -2.19
C LEU A 516 -6.84 20.91 -1.56
N GLU A 517 -7.57 20.01 -2.19
CA GLU A 517 -7.73 18.62 -1.75
C GLU A 517 -6.43 17.83 -1.90
N THR A 518 -5.73 17.98 -3.03
CA THR A 518 -4.41 17.35 -3.26
C THR A 518 -3.41 17.83 -2.22
N ARG A 519 -3.33 19.14 -1.99
CA ARG A 519 -2.47 19.73 -0.96
C ARG A 519 -2.81 19.19 0.43
N ARG A 520 -4.08 19.17 0.82
CA ARG A 520 -4.52 18.59 2.10
C ARG A 520 -4.14 17.12 2.23
N GLY A 521 -4.32 16.34 1.15
CA GLY A 521 -3.92 14.93 1.11
C GLY A 521 -2.41 14.75 1.30
N LEU A 522 -1.59 15.59 0.65
CA LEU A 522 -0.14 15.60 0.79
C LEU A 522 0.29 16.05 2.20
N GLU A 523 -0.36 17.04 2.80
CA GLU A 523 -0.10 17.47 4.17
C GLU A 523 -0.40 16.36 5.20
N LEU A 524 -1.55 15.67 5.06
CA LEU A 524 -1.91 14.53 5.91
C LEU A 524 -0.94 13.35 5.73
N ALA A 525 -0.58 13.04 4.50
CA ALA A 525 0.42 12.02 4.21
C ALA A 525 1.79 12.41 4.80
N SER A 526 2.16 13.68 4.76
CA SER A 526 3.41 14.17 5.35
C SER A 526 3.42 14.05 6.87
N GLN A 527 2.30 14.25 7.56
CA GLN A 527 2.17 14.02 9.01
C GLN A 527 2.35 12.53 9.37
N GLY A 528 1.93 11.61 8.49
CA GLY A 528 2.15 10.17 8.65
C GLY A 528 3.51 9.66 8.18
N GLY A 529 4.36 10.51 7.61
CA GLY A 529 5.63 10.08 6.98
C GLY A 529 5.44 9.37 5.64
N ALA A 530 4.22 9.19 5.18
CA ALA A 530 3.88 8.40 4.01
C ALA A 530 3.85 9.26 2.73
N ARG A 531 4.30 8.69 1.61
CA ARG A 531 4.14 9.28 0.28
C ARG A 531 3.42 8.33 -0.65
N ALA A 532 2.30 8.79 -1.19
CA ALA A 532 1.54 8.04 -2.17
C ALA A 532 2.03 8.37 -3.59
N LYS A 533 2.22 7.33 -4.40
CA LYS A 533 2.51 7.42 -5.84
C LYS A 533 1.53 6.57 -6.61
N VAL A 534 0.88 7.14 -7.59
CA VAL A 534 0.01 6.39 -8.47
C VAL A 534 0.87 5.64 -9.49
N LYS A 535 0.73 4.32 -9.51
CA LYS A 535 1.46 3.41 -10.40
C LYS A 535 0.67 3.13 -11.68
N GLU A 536 -0.64 2.96 -11.55
CA GLU A 536 -1.49 2.52 -12.65
C GLU A 536 -2.91 3.07 -12.49
N ILE A 537 -3.52 3.43 -13.61
CA ILE A 537 -4.93 3.77 -13.73
C ILE A 537 -5.52 2.83 -14.76
N GLU A 538 -6.49 2.05 -14.36
CA GLU A 538 -7.20 1.09 -15.22
C GLU A 538 -8.65 1.55 -15.38
N MET A 539 -9.00 2.02 -16.58
CA MET A 539 -10.39 2.36 -16.90
C MET A 539 -11.19 1.07 -17.05
N MET A 540 -12.32 1.00 -16.38
CA MET A 540 -13.19 -0.17 -16.34
C MET A 540 -14.42 0.02 -17.20
N GLU A 541 -15.02 1.21 -17.15
CA GLU A 541 -16.27 1.53 -17.85
C GLU A 541 -16.35 3.04 -18.07
N VAL A 542 -16.78 3.42 -19.27
CA VAL A 542 -17.09 4.81 -19.64
C VAL A 542 -18.38 4.82 -20.42
N ALA A 543 -19.32 5.65 -20.01
CA ALA A 543 -20.52 5.97 -20.76
C ALA A 543 -20.55 7.48 -20.99
N SER A 544 -20.59 7.91 -22.25
CA SER A 544 -20.46 9.31 -22.63
C SER A 544 -21.72 9.88 -23.26
N GLU A 545 -22.02 11.13 -22.96
CA GLU A 545 -23.08 11.92 -23.59
C GLU A 545 -22.52 13.25 -24.06
N THR A 546 -22.81 13.63 -25.30
CA THR A 546 -22.40 14.94 -25.84
C THR A 546 -23.09 16.08 -25.09
N GLU A 547 -22.30 17.04 -24.56
CA GLU A 547 -22.82 18.21 -23.85
C GLU A 547 -22.20 19.52 -24.42
N GLY A 548 -22.96 20.24 -25.24
CA GLY A 548 -22.50 21.47 -25.86
C GLY A 548 -21.24 21.27 -26.73
N PRO A 549 -20.13 21.98 -26.45
CA PRO A 549 -18.87 21.81 -27.17
C PRO A 549 -18.02 20.63 -26.64
N GLY A 550 -18.42 20.04 -25.50
CA GLY A 550 -17.74 18.96 -24.82
C GLY A 550 -18.62 17.74 -24.65
N PHE A 551 -18.38 17.00 -23.58
CA PHE A 551 -19.14 15.80 -23.24
C PHE A 551 -19.16 15.60 -21.71
N ARG A 552 -20.15 14.85 -21.27
CA ARG A 552 -20.25 14.33 -19.91
C ARG A 552 -19.98 12.84 -19.96
N ALA A 553 -19.19 12.34 -19.03
CA ALA A 553 -18.86 10.92 -18.96
C ALA A 553 -19.06 10.39 -17.54
N THR A 554 -19.85 9.31 -17.42
CA THR A 554 -19.90 8.51 -16.20
C THR A 554 -18.83 7.42 -16.32
N CYS A 555 -17.85 7.46 -15.42
CA CYS A 555 -16.68 6.61 -15.50
C CYS A 555 -16.49 5.81 -14.22
N THR A 556 -16.02 4.55 -14.38
CA THR A 556 -15.51 3.73 -13.28
C THR A 556 -14.06 3.35 -13.60
N TRP A 557 -13.14 3.62 -12.66
CA TRP A 557 -11.73 3.28 -12.83
C TRP A 557 -11.09 2.79 -11.53
N ASN A 558 -10.08 1.93 -11.66
CA ASN A 558 -9.24 1.49 -10.58
C ASN A 558 -7.94 2.30 -10.55
N VAL A 559 -7.49 2.66 -9.36
CA VAL A 559 -6.20 3.31 -9.14
C VAL A 559 -5.34 2.41 -8.27
N ALA A 560 -4.20 1.98 -8.80
CA ALA A 560 -3.18 1.31 -8.02
C ALA A 560 -2.11 2.32 -7.60
N ALA A 561 -1.92 2.47 -6.30
CA ALA A 561 -0.95 3.37 -5.72
C ALA A 561 0.02 2.62 -4.81
N ALA A 562 1.28 3.06 -4.78
CA ALA A 562 2.27 2.66 -3.81
C ALA A 562 2.45 3.78 -2.79
N VAL A 563 2.46 3.41 -1.51
CA VAL A 563 2.67 4.34 -0.41
C VAL A 563 3.93 3.91 0.33
N GLY A 564 4.99 4.71 0.23
CA GLY A 564 6.29 4.43 0.84
C GLY A 564 6.55 5.29 2.07
N HIS A 565 6.95 4.66 3.17
CA HIS A 565 7.43 5.36 4.36
C HIS A 565 8.26 4.43 5.26
N TRP A 566 9.26 4.96 5.92
CA TRP A 566 10.05 4.28 6.96
C TRP A 566 10.53 2.87 6.61
N GLY A 567 10.93 2.66 5.36
CA GLY A 567 11.37 1.35 4.86
C GLY A 567 10.24 0.43 4.42
N HIS A 568 8.99 0.88 4.42
CA HIS A 568 7.82 0.12 3.98
C HIS A 568 7.27 0.67 2.67
N ILE A 569 6.79 -0.21 1.81
CA ILE A 569 6.01 0.13 0.62
C ILE A 569 4.71 -0.67 0.68
N HIS A 570 3.60 0.03 0.82
CA HIS A 570 2.27 -0.54 0.78
C HIS A 570 1.65 -0.30 -0.57
N GLN A 571 1.00 -1.31 -1.12
CA GLN A 571 0.20 -1.15 -2.32
C GLN A 571 -1.26 -0.95 -1.94
N ARG A 572 -1.91 0.05 -2.55
CA ARG A 572 -3.33 0.32 -2.41
C ARG A 572 -3.99 0.26 -3.76
N ARG A 573 -5.16 -0.33 -3.80
CA ARG A 573 -6.03 -0.31 -4.97
C ARG A 573 -7.40 0.19 -4.55
N ASN A 574 -7.83 1.28 -5.16
CA ASN A 574 -9.16 1.86 -4.95
C ASN A 574 -9.90 1.88 -6.28
N ARG A 575 -11.21 1.70 -6.22
CA ARG A 575 -12.13 1.91 -7.32
C ARG A 575 -12.90 3.18 -7.10
N TYR A 576 -12.98 3.99 -8.13
CA TYR A 576 -13.75 5.23 -8.13
C TYR A 576 -14.82 5.15 -9.21
N THR A 577 -16.00 5.71 -8.92
CA THR A 577 -17.06 5.96 -9.89
C THR A 577 -17.44 7.43 -9.79
N ALA A 578 -17.38 8.15 -10.91
CA ALA A 578 -17.70 9.59 -10.96
C ALA A 578 -18.32 9.99 -12.28
N GLU A 579 -19.04 11.11 -12.25
CA GLU A 579 -19.48 11.85 -13.43
C GLU A 579 -18.51 13.00 -13.69
N LEU A 580 -17.97 13.08 -14.90
CA LEU A 580 -16.99 14.07 -15.34
C LEU A 580 -17.61 14.93 -16.46
N THR A 581 -17.52 16.26 -16.36
CA THR A 581 -17.78 17.15 -17.48
C THR A 581 -16.48 17.58 -18.11
N VAL A 582 -16.30 17.27 -19.38
CA VAL A 582 -15.07 17.55 -20.14
C VAL A 582 -15.37 18.57 -21.24
N GLN A 583 -14.59 19.65 -21.29
CA GLN A 583 -14.78 20.76 -22.21
C GLN A 583 -13.49 21.13 -22.96
N PRO A 584 -13.59 21.58 -24.21
CA PRO A 584 -12.43 22.09 -24.94
C PRO A 584 -12.15 23.54 -24.48
N ILE A 585 -10.97 23.73 -23.87
CA ILE A 585 -10.50 25.04 -23.39
C ILE A 585 -9.12 25.29 -24.00
N ASP A 586 -8.95 26.40 -24.69
CA ASP A 586 -7.69 26.78 -25.37
C ASP A 586 -7.14 25.70 -26.33
N GLY A 587 -8.05 24.91 -26.95
CA GLY A 587 -7.70 23.87 -27.93
C GLY A 587 -7.29 22.53 -27.31
N VAL A 588 -7.39 22.37 -25.99
CA VAL A 588 -7.14 21.12 -25.27
C VAL A 588 -8.39 20.70 -24.49
N TRP A 589 -8.55 19.41 -24.27
CA TRP A 589 -9.60 18.91 -23.40
C TRP A 589 -9.24 19.12 -21.94
N LYS A 590 -10.20 19.61 -21.13
CA LYS A 590 -10.04 19.76 -19.67
C LYS A 590 -11.30 19.32 -18.94
N ILE A 591 -11.12 18.74 -17.76
CA ILE A 591 -12.21 18.44 -16.82
C ILE A 591 -12.64 19.77 -16.18
N SER A 592 -13.89 20.15 -16.35
CA SER A 592 -14.47 21.38 -15.79
C SER A 592 -15.36 21.13 -14.58
N ALA A 593 -15.91 19.91 -14.44
CA ALA A 593 -16.66 19.48 -13.27
C ALA A 593 -16.41 17.98 -13.00
N LEU A 594 -16.48 17.59 -11.72
CA LEU A 594 -16.37 16.21 -11.25
C LEU A 594 -17.36 16.03 -10.10
N GLU A 595 -18.19 15.00 -10.19
CA GLU A 595 -19.07 14.56 -9.11
C GLU A 595 -18.74 13.11 -8.76
N LEU A 596 -18.20 12.87 -7.56
CA LEU A 596 -17.87 11.53 -7.07
C LEU A 596 -19.14 10.81 -6.65
N ILE A 597 -19.45 9.69 -7.32
CA ILE A 597 -20.63 8.85 -7.06
C ILE A 597 -20.28 7.76 -6.04
N GLY A 598 -19.08 7.18 -6.13
CA GLY A 598 -18.66 6.10 -5.26
C GLY A 598 -17.16 5.92 -5.16
N GLU A 599 -16.72 5.45 -3.99
CA GLU A 599 -15.35 5.03 -3.72
C GLU A 599 -15.39 3.69 -2.99
N GLU A 600 -14.59 2.73 -3.48
CA GLU A 600 -14.46 1.40 -2.89
C GLU A 600 -12.98 1.03 -2.78
N ARG A 601 -12.57 0.49 -1.64
CA ARG A 601 -11.23 -0.08 -1.47
C ARG A 601 -11.23 -1.55 -1.88
N LEU A 602 -10.33 -1.92 -2.81
CA LEU A 602 -10.19 -3.28 -3.35
C LEU A 602 -9.15 -4.10 -2.58
#